data_b97c12f4da8ac1ab513124780e8f8e10
#
_entry.id   b97c12f4da8ac1ab513124780e8f8e10
#
_cell.length_a   1.000
_cell.length_b   1.000
_cell.length_c   1.000
_cell.angle_alpha   90.00
_cell.angle_beta   90.00
_cell.angle_gamma   90.00
#
_symmetry.space_group_name_H-M   'P 1'
#
loop_
_entity.id
_entity.type
_entity.pdbx_description
1 polymer ?
#
loop_
_entity_poly.entity_id
_entity_poly.type
_entity_poly.pdbx_seq_one_letter_code
_entity_poly.pdbx_strand_id
1 'polypeptide(L)'
;AFEIFTKAYPFRNLTLDDFYAVLDLMDSNYLLFFDREKMILKKKGRTFXYYFENLSTIPDILKFKVFDTIXKKIIGTLDQRFVGDFGDSGNVFVLRGLQWRILNVDEKSFKVNVEPFRSGGLTVPYWEGENIPVDYKTANKVGLFRSKVKDGKISLQNNIIPKFNLDAIPDEKTVVAESLRSQSIIVLHACFGSKINATLSTLLSSMLSARLGFLVESNSDAYRIVLSSKAKISEKQVTDVLRDKYDLSVIVTASLTGTHNVNWRTWCVAKKFGVVGRGAIYERKSARFLYERYSKSPLVKEALRELFHDKYDLKNTEIILNKLQNDEIKIKWFDVLEFSKIAEPILDHTTKYYSSPSNIDKGILDLVKTRLLKTKHRLVCVRCGKWEKVVETKDVKDILSCPYCKGRQITSTFYSDYDLQKIIQKKHGGKKISPEENHKFERAWKVSSLIENFGKTAIVVLSGFGVGADTAARILRNMIDEELLYKQIYEAERQYVMTRGFWDS
;
A
#
# COMPACT_ATOMS: atom_id res chain seq x y z
N ALA A 1 -18.39 -35.60 -19.39
CA ALA A 1 -17.59 -34.36 -19.38
C ALA A 1 -16.36 -34.51 -18.46
N PHE A 2 -16.51 -34.92 -17.21
CA PHE A 2 -15.40 -35.11 -16.27
C PHE A 2 -14.27 -35.99 -16.84
N GLU A 3 -14.64 -37.15 -17.41
CA GLU A 3 -13.69 -38.08 -18.04
C GLU A 3 -12.92 -37.47 -19.22
N ILE A 4 -13.55 -36.54 -19.95
CA ILE A 4 -12.89 -35.84 -21.06
C ILE A 4 -11.84 -34.84 -20.49
N PHE A 5 -12.22 -34.08 -19.46
CA PHE A 5 -11.31 -33.10 -18.87
C PHE A 5 -10.09 -33.75 -18.23
N THR A 6 -10.28 -34.86 -17.50
CA THR A 6 -9.19 -35.54 -16.78
C THR A 6 -8.17 -36.22 -17.71
N LYS A 7 -8.51 -36.44 -18.99
CA LYS A 7 -7.56 -36.92 -20.00
C LYS A 7 -6.55 -35.85 -20.39
N ALA A 8 -6.85 -34.58 -20.17
CA ALA A 8 -5.89 -33.49 -20.44
C ALA A 8 -4.89 -33.33 -19.29
N TYR A 9 -3.61 -33.20 -19.63
CA TYR A 9 -2.53 -33.15 -18.65
C TYR A 9 -2.75 -32.14 -17.52
N PRO A 10 -3.22 -30.89 -17.80
CA PRO A 10 -3.45 -29.93 -16.70
C PRO A 10 -4.52 -30.37 -15.70
N PHE A 11 -5.46 -31.20 -16.09
CA PHE A 11 -6.61 -31.62 -15.31
C PHE A 11 -6.53 -33.05 -14.79
N ARG A 12 -5.40 -33.74 -14.97
CA ARG A 12 -5.25 -35.16 -14.58
C ARG A 12 -5.51 -35.41 -13.08
N ASN A 13 -5.30 -34.39 -12.24
CA ASN A 13 -5.51 -34.46 -10.79
C ASN A 13 -6.82 -33.79 -10.35
N LEU A 14 -7.68 -33.40 -11.28
CA LEU A 14 -8.97 -32.77 -10.99
C LEU A 14 -9.86 -33.78 -10.24
N THR A 15 -10.36 -33.37 -9.08
CA THR A 15 -11.31 -34.20 -8.31
C THR A 15 -12.73 -33.99 -8.82
N LEU A 16 -13.59 -34.97 -8.60
CA LEU A 16 -15.00 -34.87 -8.97
C LEU A 16 -15.69 -33.74 -8.19
N ASP A 17 -15.33 -33.56 -6.92
CA ASP A 17 -15.88 -32.50 -6.07
C ASP A 17 -15.51 -31.09 -6.59
N ASP A 18 -14.23 -30.89 -6.98
CA ASP A 18 -13.80 -29.63 -7.58
C ASP A 18 -14.53 -29.37 -8.91
N PHE A 19 -14.73 -30.41 -9.71
CA PHE A 19 -15.47 -30.32 -10.98
C PHE A 19 -16.92 -29.87 -10.72
N TYR A 20 -17.61 -30.49 -9.77
CA TYR A 20 -18.99 -30.11 -9.38
C TYR A 20 -19.04 -28.69 -8.81
N ALA A 21 -18.07 -28.30 -7.99
CA ALA A 21 -18.01 -26.95 -7.43
C ALA A 21 -17.90 -25.89 -8.53
N VAL A 22 -17.13 -26.18 -9.60
CA VAL A 22 -17.03 -25.28 -10.78
C VAL A 22 -18.37 -25.22 -11.51
N LEU A 23 -19.03 -26.37 -11.73
CA LEU A 23 -20.34 -26.40 -12.41
C LEU A 23 -21.41 -25.63 -11.61
N ASP A 24 -21.44 -25.79 -10.29
CA ASP A 24 -22.35 -25.05 -9.40
C ASP A 24 -22.11 -23.55 -9.49
N LEU A 25 -20.82 -23.13 -9.50
CA LEU A 25 -20.45 -21.71 -9.67
C LEU A 25 -20.90 -21.16 -11.03
N MET A 26 -20.72 -21.96 -12.10
CA MET A 26 -21.15 -21.57 -13.46
C MET A 26 -22.68 -21.46 -13.55
N ASP A 27 -23.41 -22.34 -12.91
CA ASP A 27 -24.88 -22.30 -12.88
C ASP A 27 -25.38 -21.07 -12.11
N SER A 28 -24.81 -20.81 -10.94
CA SER A 28 -25.18 -19.65 -10.11
C SER A 28 -24.89 -18.30 -10.79
N ASN A 29 -23.95 -18.29 -11.76
CA ASN A 29 -23.61 -17.10 -12.54
C ASN A 29 -24.28 -17.10 -13.95
N TYR A 30 -25.26 -17.98 -14.15
CA TYR A 30 -26.06 -18.06 -15.40
C TYR A 30 -25.23 -18.39 -16.65
N LEU A 31 -24.06 -19.02 -16.47
CA LEU A 31 -23.18 -19.40 -17.59
C LEU A 31 -23.59 -20.73 -18.21
N LEU A 32 -24.18 -21.62 -17.40
CA LEU A 32 -24.79 -22.89 -17.87
C LEU A 32 -25.89 -23.30 -16.88
N PHE A 33 -26.64 -24.31 -17.21
CA PHE A 33 -27.59 -24.97 -16.31
C PHE A 33 -26.99 -26.31 -15.89
N PHE A 34 -26.96 -26.56 -14.58
CA PHE A 34 -26.48 -27.81 -14.01
C PHE A 34 -27.51 -28.37 -13.01
N ASP A 35 -28.08 -29.51 -13.33
CA ASP A 35 -28.93 -30.28 -12.42
C ASP A 35 -28.09 -31.43 -11.86
N ARG A 36 -27.67 -31.27 -10.60
CA ARG A 36 -26.77 -32.23 -9.93
C ARG A 36 -27.42 -33.58 -9.66
N GLU A 37 -28.73 -33.60 -9.38
CA GLU A 37 -29.47 -34.84 -9.12
C GLU A 37 -29.63 -35.67 -10.36
N LYS A 38 -29.94 -35.02 -11.48
CA LYS A 38 -30.16 -35.68 -12.77
C LYS A 38 -28.89 -35.79 -13.61
N MET A 39 -27.80 -35.17 -13.13
CA MET A 39 -26.52 -35.13 -13.85
C MET A 39 -26.67 -34.57 -15.29
N ILE A 40 -27.45 -33.48 -15.40
CA ILE A 40 -27.75 -32.85 -16.71
C ILE A 40 -27.08 -31.49 -16.78
N LEU A 41 -26.34 -31.28 -17.91
CA LEU A 41 -25.77 -29.98 -18.24
C LEU A 41 -26.50 -29.43 -19.49
N LYS A 42 -26.89 -28.16 -19.44
CA LYS A 42 -27.49 -27.44 -20.60
C LYS A 42 -26.88 -26.04 -20.73
N LYS A 43 -26.81 -25.57 -21.96
CA LYS A 43 -26.41 -24.17 -22.23
C LYS A 43 -27.51 -23.21 -21.78
N LYS A 44 -27.10 -22.01 -21.35
CA LYS A 44 -27.96 -20.85 -21.09
C LYS A 44 -27.64 -19.75 -22.10
N GLY A 45 -28.43 -18.67 -22.11
CA GLY A 45 -28.23 -17.55 -23.06
C GLY A 45 -26.83 -16.96 -23.02
N ARG A 46 -26.24 -16.89 -21.82
CA ARG A 46 -24.90 -16.32 -21.61
C ARG A 46 -23.75 -17.27 -21.97
N THR A 47 -24.01 -18.56 -22.23
CA THR A 47 -22.94 -19.54 -22.44
C THR A 47 -22.02 -19.14 -23.59
N PHE A 48 -22.61 -18.75 -24.70
CA PHE A 48 -21.84 -18.34 -25.87
C PHE A 48 -21.12 -16.99 -25.70
N UNK A 49 -21.71 -16.20 -25.15
CA UNK A 49 -21.18 -15.03 -24.86
C UNK A 49 -19.97 -15.11 -24.08
N TYR A 50 -20.09 -15.77 -23.01
CA TYR A 50 -18.94 -16.07 -22.17
C TYR A 50 -17.82 -16.82 -22.92
N TYR A 51 -18.17 -17.83 -23.63
CA TYR A 51 -17.19 -18.61 -24.42
C TYR A 51 -16.39 -17.71 -25.38
N PHE A 52 -17.07 -16.90 -26.17
CA PHE A 52 -16.39 -16.06 -27.17
C PHE A 52 -15.64 -14.89 -26.53
N GLU A 53 -16.10 -14.37 -25.40
CA GLU A 53 -15.40 -13.33 -24.65
C GLU A 53 -14.13 -13.87 -23.98
N ASN A 54 -14.08 -15.16 -23.67
CA ASN A 54 -12.99 -15.76 -22.90
C ASN A 54 -12.21 -16.83 -23.67
N LEU A 55 -11.99 -16.61 -24.97
CA LEU A 55 -11.13 -17.48 -25.79
C LEU A 55 -9.69 -17.48 -25.28
N SER A 56 -9.29 -16.45 -24.56
CA SER A 56 -8.00 -16.36 -23.87
C SER A 56 -8.23 -16.11 -22.38
N THR A 57 -7.48 -16.81 -21.54
CA THR A 57 -7.46 -16.58 -20.10
C THR A 57 -6.46 -15.48 -19.68
N ILE A 58 -5.72 -14.91 -20.67
CA ILE A 58 -4.82 -13.77 -20.40
C ILE A 58 -5.71 -12.55 -20.07
N PRO A 59 -5.56 -11.96 -18.89
CA PRO A 59 -6.41 -10.83 -18.52
C PRO A 59 -6.07 -9.59 -19.34
N ASP A 60 -7.08 -8.83 -19.72
CA ASP A 60 -6.88 -7.52 -20.32
C ASP A 60 -6.41 -6.56 -19.23
N ILE A 61 -5.20 -6.07 -19.36
CA ILE A 61 -4.60 -5.12 -18.40
C ILE A 61 -4.90 -3.71 -18.87
N LEU A 62 -5.75 -3.03 -18.12
CA LEU A 62 -6.04 -1.64 -18.37
C LEU A 62 -4.85 -0.79 -17.92
N LYS A 63 -4.61 0.32 -18.63
CA LYS A 63 -3.51 1.24 -18.34
C LYS A 63 -4.04 2.57 -17.83
N PHE A 64 -3.42 3.06 -16.79
CA PHE A 64 -3.70 4.36 -16.19
C PHE A 64 -2.70 5.38 -16.70
N LYS A 65 -3.18 6.52 -17.17
CA LYS A 65 -2.33 7.66 -17.55
C LYS A 65 -1.79 8.33 -16.29
N VAL A 66 -0.49 8.57 -16.24
CA VAL A 66 0.14 9.28 -15.12
C VAL A 66 0.16 10.76 -15.46
N PHE A 67 -0.50 11.56 -14.63
CA PHE A 67 -0.70 12.99 -14.86
C PHE A 67 0.04 13.78 -13.79
N ASP A 68 1.03 14.53 -14.22
CA ASP A 68 1.76 15.49 -13.39
C ASP A 68 0.86 16.70 -13.13
N THR A 69 0.45 16.88 -11.89
CA THR A 69 -0.46 17.97 -11.48
C THR A 69 0.21 19.34 -11.48
N ILE A 70 1.54 19.38 -11.48
CA ILE A 70 2.31 20.62 -11.55
C ILE A 70 2.49 21.04 -13.01
N UNK A 71 2.90 20.07 -13.78
CA UNK A 71 3.07 20.28 -14.93
C UNK A 71 2.10 20.17 -15.73
N LYS A 72 1.09 19.87 -15.37
CA LYS A 72 -0.19 19.65 -16.05
C LYS A 72 -0.06 18.87 -17.35
N LYS A 73 0.70 17.79 -17.34
CA LYS A 73 0.95 16.94 -18.52
C LYS A 73 0.95 15.46 -18.18
N ILE A 74 0.69 14.64 -19.18
CA ILE A 74 0.81 13.17 -19.07
C ILE A 74 2.30 12.83 -19.20
N ILE A 75 2.83 12.10 -18.23
CA ILE A 75 4.23 11.70 -18.16
C ILE A 75 4.47 10.22 -18.47
N GLY A 76 3.41 9.41 -18.59
CA GLY A 76 3.53 7.99 -18.92
C GLY A 76 2.25 7.23 -18.59
N THR A 77 2.39 5.91 -18.50
CA THR A 77 1.28 5.01 -18.13
C THR A 77 1.76 3.99 -17.09
N LEU A 78 0.83 3.54 -16.26
CA LEU A 78 1.02 2.45 -15.29
C LEU A 78 -0.04 1.37 -15.56
N ASP A 79 0.35 0.13 -15.36
CA ASP A 79 -0.59 -0.99 -15.48
C ASP A 79 -1.57 -0.98 -14.29
N GLN A 80 -2.81 -1.42 -14.52
CA GLN A 80 -3.84 -1.52 -13.48
C GLN A 80 -3.37 -2.36 -12.29
N ARG A 81 -2.56 -3.38 -12.51
CA ARG A 81 -1.97 -4.20 -11.44
C ARG A 81 -1.10 -3.33 -10.50
N PHE A 82 -0.20 -2.54 -11.07
CA PHE A 82 0.65 -1.62 -10.28
C PHE A 82 -0.22 -0.66 -9.48
N VAL A 83 -1.23 -0.08 -10.13
CA VAL A 83 -2.17 0.86 -9.47
C VAL A 83 -2.95 0.15 -8.35
N GLY A 84 -3.39 -1.08 -8.57
CA GLY A 84 -4.09 -1.87 -7.55
C GLY A 84 -3.22 -2.19 -6.34
N ASP A 85 -1.95 -2.51 -6.59
CA ASP A 85 -1.01 -2.87 -5.52
C ASP A 85 -0.43 -1.64 -4.80
N PHE A 86 -0.14 -0.56 -5.53
CA PHE A 86 0.66 0.57 -5.04
C PHE A 86 0.01 1.95 -5.28
N GLY A 87 -1.26 1.98 -5.67
CA GLY A 87 -1.96 3.23 -6.01
C GLY A 87 -2.38 4.09 -4.83
N ASP A 88 -2.06 3.71 -3.60
CA ASP A 88 -2.43 4.50 -2.42
C ASP A 88 -1.76 5.88 -2.44
N SER A 89 -2.52 6.88 -2.01
CA SER A 89 -2.02 8.25 -1.86
C SER A 89 -0.80 8.28 -0.94
N GLY A 90 0.22 9.01 -1.34
CA GLY A 90 1.49 9.12 -0.63
C GLY A 90 2.58 8.17 -1.10
N ASN A 91 2.22 7.10 -1.82
CA ASN A 91 3.22 6.17 -2.36
C ASN A 91 4.09 6.87 -3.42
N VAL A 92 5.37 6.51 -3.44
CA VAL A 92 6.37 7.07 -4.34
C VAL A 92 6.85 5.98 -5.31
N PHE A 93 6.96 6.32 -6.58
CA PHE A 93 7.50 5.43 -7.61
C PHE A 93 8.38 6.22 -8.58
N VAL A 94 9.19 5.50 -9.35
CA VAL A 94 10.06 6.11 -10.36
C VAL A 94 9.45 5.90 -11.75
N LEU A 95 9.39 6.98 -12.52
CA LEU A 95 8.97 6.93 -13.92
C LEU A 95 9.84 7.90 -14.70
N ARG A 96 10.47 7.41 -15.78
CA ARG A 96 11.40 8.18 -16.62
C ARG A 96 12.59 8.77 -15.84
N GLY A 97 13.09 8.03 -14.87
CA GLY A 97 14.24 8.45 -14.06
C GLY A 97 13.94 9.52 -13.00
N LEU A 98 12.68 9.91 -12.85
CA LEU A 98 12.23 10.88 -11.86
C LEU A 98 11.29 10.22 -10.86
N GLN A 99 11.29 10.73 -9.64
CA GLN A 99 10.41 10.24 -8.58
C GLN A 99 9.09 10.99 -8.57
N TRP A 100 8.03 10.25 -8.35
CA TRP A 100 6.66 10.77 -8.37
C TRP A 100 5.90 10.25 -7.15
N ARG A 101 5.26 11.13 -6.44
CA ARG A 101 4.36 10.77 -5.33
C ARG A 101 2.93 10.76 -5.84
N ILE A 102 2.21 9.68 -5.54
CA ILE A 102 0.79 9.53 -5.90
C ILE A 102 -0.04 10.43 -4.98
N LEU A 103 -0.83 11.30 -5.58
CA LEU A 103 -1.81 12.14 -4.87
C LEU A 103 -3.14 11.41 -4.75
N ASN A 104 -3.65 10.93 -5.87
CA ASN A 104 -4.87 10.11 -5.91
C ASN A 104 -4.93 9.31 -7.21
N VAL A 105 -5.79 8.31 -7.22
CA VAL A 105 -6.12 7.51 -8.41
C VAL A 105 -7.59 7.79 -8.77
N ASP A 106 -7.80 8.28 -9.98
CA ASP A 106 -9.15 8.42 -10.56
C ASP A 106 -9.42 7.17 -11.42
N GLU A 107 -10.15 6.24 -10.85
CA GLU A 107 -10.47 4.97 -11.49
C GLU A 107 -11.43 5.15 -12.67
N LYS A 108 -12.27 6.19 -12.65
CA LYS A 108 -13.24 6.45 -13.73
C LYS A 108 -12.57 6.94 -15.01
N SER A 109 -11.56 7.79 -14.89
CA SER A 109 -10.83 8.34 -16.04
C SER A 109 -9.53 7.60 -16.35
N PHE A 110 -9.22 6.51 -15.63
CA PHE A 110 -7.95 5.75 -15.75
C PHE A 110 -6.74 6.66 -15.62
N LYS A 111 -6.71 7.44 -14.54
CA LYS A 111 -5.70 8.48 -14.35
C LYS A 111 -5.10 8.42 -12.94
N VAL A 112 -3.78 8.47 -12.86
CA VAL A 112 -3.06 8.59 -11.58
C VAL A 112 -2.51 10.02 -11.53
N ASN A 113 -2.98 10.81 -10.58
CA ASN A 113 -2.50 12.17 -10.36
C ASN A 113 -1.28 12.12 -9.45
N VAL A 114 -0.19 12.73 -9.92
CA VAL A 114 1.11 12.68 -9.22
C VAL A 114 1.71 14.07 -9.13
N GLU A 115 2.65 14.19 -8.19
CA GLU A 115 3.52 15.39 -8.11
C GLU A 115 4.98 14.94 -8.07
N PRO A 116 5.91 15.76 -8.58
CA PRO A 116 7.33 15.46 -8.45
C PRO A 116 7.72 15.35 -6.98
N PHE A 117 8.47 14.32 -6.67
CA PHE A 117 8.96 14.05 -5.31
C PHE A 117 10.48 14.17 -5.32
N ARG A 118 11.04 14.99 -4.43
CA ARG A 118 12.48 15.11 -4.24
C ARG A 118 12.76 14.86 -2.78
N SER A 119 13.24 13.66 -2.49
CA SER A 119 13.73 13.31 -1.17
C SER A 119 15.25 13.49 -1.19
N GLY A 120 15.81 14.05 -0.15
CA GLY A 120 17.25 14.09 0.06
C GLY A 120 17.87 12.75 0.43
N GLY A 121 17.13 11.67 0.29
CA GLY A 121 17.57 10.30 0.58
C GLY A 121 17.65 9.43 -0.66
N LEU A 122 18.34 8.32 -0.54
CA LEU A 122 18.45 7.27 -1.55
C LEU A 122 17.05 6.79 -1.97
N THR A 123 16.70 7.03 -3.19
CA THR A 123 15.42 6.62 -3.75
C THR A 123 15.61 5.45 -4.70
N VAL A 124 14.97 4.37 -4.36
CA VAL A 124 14.97 3.19 -5.21
C VAL A 124 13.90 3.35 -6.30
N PRO A 125 14.26 3.13 -7.56
CA PRO A 125 13.27 3.01 -8.60
C PRO A 125 12.32 1.87 -8.25
N TYR A 126 11.07 2.17 -8.07
CA TYR A 126 10.06 1.14 -7.99
C TYR A 126 9.53 0.86 -9.41
N TRP A 127 10.33 0.15 -10.15
CA TRP A 127 9.91 -0.41 -11.42
C TRP A 127 9.81 -1.92 -11.24
N GLU A 128 8.60 -2.43 -11.13
CA GLU A 128 8.41 -3.85 -11.34
C GLU A 128 8.52 -4.09 -12.85
N GLY A 129 9.75 -4.14 -13.34
CA GLY A 129 10.03 -4.99 -14.47
C GLY A 129 9.68 -6.43 -14.04
N GLU A 130 9.62 -7.34 -14.97
CA GLU A 130 9.42 -8.76 -14.66
C GLU A 130 10.47 -9.18 -13.63
N ASN A 131 10.08 -9.21 -12.37
CA ASN A 131 10.96 -9.64 -11.29
C ASN A 131 10.99 -11.17 -11.32
N ILE A 132 11.87 -11.71 -12.16
CA ILE A 132 12.00 -13.15 -12.31
C ILE A 132 12.48 -13.70 -10.96
N PRO A 133 11.67 -14.51 -10.27
CA PRO A 133 12.08 -15.02 -8.97
C PRO A 133 13.28 -15.97 -9.10
N VAL A 134 14.25 -15.82 -8.22
CA VAL A 134 15.37 -16.75 -8.12
C VAL A 134 14.86 -18.01 -7.44
N ASP A 135 15.00 -19.16 -8.11
CA ASP A 135 14.55 -20.42 -7.55
C ASP A 135 15.51 -20.95 -6.46
N TYR A 136 15.04 -21.89 -5.66
CA TYR A 136 15.78 -22.48 -4.54
C TYR A 136 17.13 -23.09 -5.00
N LYS A 137 17.11 -23.83 -6.11
CA LYS A 137 18.35 -24.51 -6.59
C LYS A 137 19.44 -23.50 -6.95
N THR A 138 19.05 -22.42 -7.62
CA THR A 138 19.98 -21.34 -7.99
C THR A 138 20.52 -20.61 -6.75
N ALA A 139 19.64 -20.23 -5.83
CA ALA A 139 20.05 -19.55 -4.58
C ALA A 139 20.95 -20.45 -3.72
N ASN A 140 20.63 -21.73 -3.65
CA ASN A 140 21.42 -22.72 -2.91
C ASN A 140 22.81 -22.87 -3.51
N LYS A 141 22.96 -22.85 -4.86
CA LYS A 141 24.25 -22.85 -5.53
C LYS A 141 25.12 -21.65 -5.16
N VAL A 142 24.49 -20.47 -4.95
CA VAL A 142 25.19 -19.29 -4.46
C VAL A 142 25.72 -19.57 -3.03
N GLY A 143 24.92 -20.20 -2.18
CA GLY A 143 25.34 -20.62 -0.84
C GLY A 143 26.51 -21.57 -0.89
N LEU A 144 26.43 -22.61 -1.74
CA LEU A 144 27.54 -23.58 -1.96
C LEU A 144 28.82 -22.89 -2.47
N PHE A 145 28.68 -21.92 -3.37
CA PHE A 145 29.81 -21.13 -3.86
C PHE A 145 30.48 -20.36 -2.71
N ARG A 146 29.67 -19.69 -1.87
CA ARG A 146 30.16 -18.97 -0.69
C ARG A 146 30.89 -19.90 0.28
N SER A 147 30.38 -21.10 0.49
CA SER A 147 31.03 -22.16 1.31
C SER A 147 32.38 -22.54 0.76
N LYS A 148 32.51 -22.76 -0.57
CA LYS A 148 33.78 -23.11 -1.21
C LYS A 148 34.82 -21.99 -1.12
N VAL A 149 34.40 -20.74 -1.22
CA VAL A 149 35.28 -19.56 -1.04
C VAL A 149 35.77 -19.50 0.41
N LYS A 150 34.88 -19.69 1.38
CA LYS A 150 35.19 -19.74 2.80
C LYS A 150 36.24 -20.85 3.11
N ASP A 151 36.09 -22.03 2.51
CA ASP A 151 36.99 -23.17 2.70
C ASP A 151 38.32 -23.02 1.93
N GLY A 152 38.52 -21.94 1.20
CA GLY A 152 39.71 -21.70 0.38
C GLY A 152 39.79 -22.56 -0.90
N LYS A 153 38.72 -23.28 -1.24
CA LYS A 153 38.66 -24.14 -2.44
C LYS A 153 38.54 -23.33 -3.74
N ILE A 154 38.09 -22.09 -3.62
CA ILE A 154 38.00 -21.14 -4.75
C ILE A 154 38.66 -19.85 -4.30
N SER A 155 39.68 -19.42 -5.07
CA SER A 155 40.33 -18.13 -4.90
C SER A 155 39.62 -17.12 -5.80
N LEU A 156 39.21 -15.99 -5.25
CA LEU A 156 38.58 -14.92 -6.01
C LEU A 156 39.53 -13.74 -6.17
N GLN A 157 39.55 -13.18 -7.35
CA GLN A 157 40.23 -11.91 -7.56
C GLN A 157 39.58 -10.83 -6.70
N ASN A 158 40.39 -9.98 -6.11
CA ASN A 158 40.05 -9.07 -4.99
C ASN A 158 38.87 -8.11 -5.18
N ASN A 159 38.26 -8.05 -6.36
CA ASN A 159 37.22 -7.04 -6.66
C ASN A 159 35.82 -7.61 -6.82
N ILE A 160 35.61 -8.90 -6.64
CA ILE A 160 34.35 -9.57 -6.99
C ILE A 160 33.47 -9.85 -5.75
N ILE A 161 34.07 -9.93 -4.56
CA ILE A 161 33.27 -10.14 -3.34
C ILE A 161 33.39 -8.92 -2.42
N PRO A 162 32.28 -8.33 -1.98
CA PRO A 162 32.35 -7.38 -0.88
C PRO A 162 33.02 -8.04 0.31
N LYS A 163 33.97 -7.37 0.93
CA LYS A 163 34.56 -7.87 2.17
C LYS A 163 33.42 -8.10 3.17
N PHE A 164 33.26 -9.36 3.55
CA PHE A 164 32.32 -9.72 4.61
C PHE A 164 32.91 -9.19 5.93
N ASN A 165 32.26 -8.22 6.53
CA ASN A 165 32.67 -7.69 7.84
C ASN A 165 32.13 -8.55 8.99
N LEU A 166 31.75 -9.79 8.71
CA LEU A 166 31.19 -10.74 9.68
C LEU A 166 32.09 -11.95 9.86
N ASP A 167 32.15 -12.46 11.07
CA ASP A 167 32.86 -13.68 11.41
C ASP A 167 32.21 -14.94 10.83
N ALA A 168 31.02 -14.79 10.22
CA ALA A 168 30.35 -15.90 9.54
C ALA A 168 29.80 -15.45 8.18
N ILE A 169 29.97 -16.32 7.18
CA ILE A 169 29.48 -16.11 5.83
C ILE A 169 28.16 -16.89 5.69
N PRO A 170 27.04 -16.25 5.25
CA PRO A 170 25.81 -17.01 4.98
C PRO A 170 26.01 -17.93 3.78
N ASP A 171 25.71 -19.20 3.96
CA ASP A 171 25.92 -20.25 2.97
C ASP A 171 24.68 -21.19 2.91
N GLU A 172 24.81 -22.34 2.26
CA GLU A 172 23.72 -23.29 2.08
C GLU A 172 23.28 -23.98 3.38
N LYS A 173 24.12 -23.92 4.43
CA LYS A 173 23.84 -24.54 5.74
C LYS A 173 23.81 -23.53 6.89
N THR A 174 24.03 -22.26 6.59
CA THR A 174 24.15 -21.23 7.62
C THR A 174 23.30 -20.00 7.26
N VAL A 175 22.29 -19.74 8.05
CA VAL A 175 21.57 -18.46 8.06
C VAL A 175 22.33 -17.54 9.00
N VAL A 176 22.67 -16.35 8.54
CA VAL A 176 23.32 -15.33 9.37
C VAL A 176 22.33 -14.24 9.67
N ALA A 177 22.12 -13.93 10.94
CA ALA A 177 21.25 -12.87 11.40
C ALA A 177 22.09 -11.69 11.91
N GLU A 178 21.82 -10.50 11.36
CA GLU A 178 22.36 -9.23 11.85
C GLU A 178 21.23 -8.46 12.53
N SER A 179 21.37 -8.20 13.83
CA SER A 179 20.43 -7.40 14.63
C SER A 179 21.08 -6.05 14.96
N LEU A 180 20.50 -4.97 14.46
CA LEU A 180 21.05 -3.63 14.66
C LEU A 180 20.83 -3.19 16.12
N ARG A 181 21.90 -2.76 16.81
CA ARG A 181 21.81 -2.36 18.23
C ARG A 181 20.97 -1.09 18.46
N SER A 182 21.06 -0.14 17.52
CA SER A 182 20.44 1.17 17.64
C SER A 182 18.96 1.21 17.21
N GLN A 183 18.51 0.22 16.45
CA GLN A 183 17.14 0.17 15.90
C GLN A 183 16.62 -1.27 15.93
N SER A 184 15.30 -1.42 15.92
CA SER A 184 14.67 -2.74 15.94
C SER A 184 14.56 -3.31 14.51
N ILE A 185 15.71 -3.46 13.85
CA ILE A 185 15.82 -4.01 12.48
C ILE A 185 16.72 -5.24 12.54
N ILE A 186 16.27 -6.32 11.92
CA ILE A 186 17.03 -7.58 11.80
C ILE A 186 17.09 -7.95 10.31
N VAL A 187 18.25 -8.33 9.83
CA VAL A 187 18.43 -8.91 8.50
C VAL A 187 18.87 -10.37 8.66
N LEU A 188 18.08 -11.29 8.12
CA LEU A 188 18.41 -12.72 8.04
C LEU A 188 18.94 -13.00 6.63
N HIS A 189 20.19 -13.39 6.51
CA HIS A 189 20.81 -13.80 5.25
C HIS A 189 20.53 -15.29 5.03
N ALA A 190 19.73 -15.60 4.01
CA ALA A 190 19.23 -16.96 3.74
C ALA A 190 19.26 -17.25 2.24
N CYS A 191 20.08 -18.19 1.82
CA CYS A 191 20.28 -18.56 0.41
C CYS A 191 19.21 -19.56 -0.06
N PHE A 192 17.91 -19.20 0.11
CA PHE A 192 16.78 -20.12 -0.17
C PHE A 192 15.98 -19.72 -1.41
N GLY A 193 16.24 -18.55 -1.99
CA GLY A 193 15.51 -18.07 -3.16
C GLY A 193 14.28 -17.24 -2.82
N SER A 194 13.74 -16.58 -3.83
CA SER A 194 12.72 -15.52 -3.66
C SER A 194 11.46 -16.02 -2.98
N LYS A 195 10.91 -17.15 -3.44
CA LYS A 195 9.59 -17.63 -2.95
C LYS A 195 9.66 -18.25 -1.55
N ILE A 196 10.74 -18.96 -1.23
CA ILE A 196 10.95 -19.53 0.12
C ILE A 196 11.16 -18.37 1.11
N ASN A 197 12.02 -17.41 0.76
CA ASN A 197 12.25 -16.25 1.63
C ASN A 197 10.97 -15.42 1.83
N ALA A 198 10.15 -15.27 0.79
CA ALA A 198 8.84 -14.59 0.92
C ALA A 198 7.90 -15.37 1.87
N THR A 199 7.90 -16.71 1.79
CA THR A 199 7.08 -17.54 2.68
C THR A 199 7.57 -17.42 4.14
N LEU A 200 8.89 -17.52 4.36
CA LEU A 200 9.50 -17.35 5.69
C LEU A 200 9.28 -15.94 6.25
N SER A 201 9.39 -14.92 5.40
CA SER A 201 9.14 -13.52 5.73
C SER A 201 7.71 -13.34 6.26
N THR A 202 6.73 -13.90 5.56
CA THR A 202 5.32 -13.88 5.95
C THR A 202 5.09 -14.65 7.27
N LEU A 203 5.68 -15.83 7.40
CA LEU A 203 5.61 -16.64 8.63
C LEU A 203 6.17 -15.85 9.83
N LEU A 204 7.36 -15.30 9.70
CA LEU A 204 8.04 -14.54 10.76
C LEU A 204 7.23 -13.31 11.17
N SER A 205 6.82 -12.49 10.19
CA SER A 205 6.01 -11.31 10.44
C SER A 205 4.72 -11.67 11.18
N SER A 206 3.97 -12.64 10.69
CA SER A 206 2.67 -13.05 11.26
C SER A 206 2.82 -13.61 12.68
N MET A 207 3.75 -14.55 12.87
CA MET A 207 3.90 -15.25 14.14
C MET A 207 4.55 -14.36 15.21
N LEU A 208 5.53 -13.56 14.84
CA LEU A 208 6.13 -12.60 15.78
C LEU A 208 5.12 -11.53 16.19
N SER A 209 4.34 -10.99 15.23
CA SER A 209 3.29 -10.01 15.57
C SER A 209 2.26 -10.61 16.53
N ALA A 210 1.83 -11.85 16.28
CA ALA A 210 0.86 -12.55 17.14
C ALA A 210 1.41 -12.80 18.54
N ARG A 211 2.67 -13.24 18.64
CA ARG A 211 3.30 -13.57 19.94
C ARG A 211 3.68 -12.33 20.76
N LEU A 212 4.07 -11.26 20.08
CA LEU A 212 4.61 -10.06 20.74
C LEU A 212 3.55 -8.99 21.01
N GLY A 213 2.40 -9.07 20.33
CA GLY A 213 1.30 -8.12 20.51
C GLY A 213 1.54 -6.75 19.84
N PHE A 214 2.55 -6.65 18.97
CA PHE A 214 2.81 -5.45 18.16
C PHE A 214 3.21 -5.84 16.74
N LEU A 215 3.02 -4.93 15.81
CA LEU A 215 3.29 -5.18 14.40
C LEU A 215 4.80 -5.40 14.15
N VAL A 216 5.11 -6.52 13.52
CA VAL A 216 6.43 -6.84 12.96
C VAL A 216 6.28 -6.82 11.44
N GLU A 217 6.88 -5.85 10.80
CA GLU A 217 6.88 -5.75 9.35
C GLU A 217 8.02 -6.59 8.78
N SER A 218 7.86 -7.07 7.56
CA SER A 218 8.89 -7.87 6.89
C SER A 218 8.93 -7.61 5.40
N ASN A 219 10.11 -7.83 4.83
CA ASN A 219 10.31 -7.85 3.38
C ASN A 219 11.40 -8.88 3.08
N SER A 220 11.50 -9.31 1.83
CA SER A 220 12.49 -10.32 1.45
C SER A 220 12.93 -10.19 -0.01
N ASP A 221 14.14 -10.69 -0.26
CA ASP A 221 14.64 -10.92 -1.60
C ASP A 221 15.15 -12.38 -1.71
N ALA A 222 15.85 -12.71 -2.77
CA ALA A 222 16.32 -14.09 -3.02
C ALA A 222 17.32 -14.61 -1.95
N TYR A 223 17.95 -13.70 -1.20
CA TYR A 223 19.07 -14.02 -0.30
C TYR A 223 18.91 -13.46 1.11
N ARG A 224 17.86 -12.67 1.36
CA ARG A 224 17.69 -11.97 2.65
C ARG A 224 16.21 -11.82 3.02
N ILE A 225 15.98 -11.77 4.33
CA ILE A 225 14.69 -11.40 4.92
C ILE A 225 14.99 -10.29 5.91
N VAL A 226 14.27 -9.18 5.86
CA VAL A 226 14.39 -8.11 6.84
C VAL A 226 13.13 -8.05 7.69
N LEU A 227 13.32 -7.84 8.99
CA LEU A 227 12.24 -7.64 9.96
C LEU A 227 12.43 -6.26 10.60
N SER A 228 11.34 -5.53 10.80
CA SER A 228 11.34 -4.24 11.46
C SER A 228 10.17 -4.15 12.43
N SER A 229 10.40 -3.56 13.60
CA SER A 229 9.37 -3.45 14.64
C SER A 229 9.62 -2.24 15.54
N LYS A 230 8.63 -1.91 16.37
CA LYS A 230 8.72 -0.81 17.35
C LYS A 230 9.63 -1.17 18.54
N ALA A 231 9.74 -2.45 18.86
CA ALA A 231 10.52 -2.95 19.99
C ALA A 231 11.50 -4.02 19.52
N LYS A 232 12.62 -4.12 20.22
CA LYS A 232 13.68 -5.09 19.87
C LYS A 232 13.15 -6.52 19.97
N ILE A 233 13.45 -7.29 18.95
CA ILE A 233 13.15 -8.72 18.86
C ILE A 233 14.44 -9.48 19.15
N SER A 234 14.39 -10.46 20.03
CA SER A 234 15.54 -11.26 20.43
C SER A 234 15.79 -12.44 19.47
N GLU A 235 17.02 -12.94 19.49
CA GLU A 235 17.41 -14.18 18.82
C GLU A 235 16.45 -15.32 19.14
N LYS A 236 16.15 -15.50 20.43
CA LYS A 236 15.27 -16.59 20.90
C LYS A 236 13.88 -16.49 20.26
N GLN A 237 13.30 -15.29 20.19
CA GLN A 237 11.95 -15.11 19.61
C GLN A 237 11.92 -15.49 18.12
N VAL A 238 12.94 -15.11 17.36
CA VAL A 238 13.04 -15.48 15.93
C VAL A 238 13.27 -16.99 15.78
N THR A 239 14.21 -17.53 16.55
CA THR A 239 14.55 -18.95 16.50
C THR A 239 13.38 -19.84 16.90
N ASP A 240 12.64 -19.46 17.94
CA ASP A 240 11.45 -20.21 18.38
C ASP A 240 10.39 -20.26 17.26
N VAL A 241 10.19 -19.16 16.53
CA VAL A 241 9.27 -19.17 15.37
C VAL A 241 9.78 -20.13 14.29
N LEU A 242 11.06 -20.04 13.94
CA LEU A 242 11.62 -20.88 12.85
C LEU A 242 11.68 -22.39 13.21
N ARG A 243 11.68 -22.74 14.50
CA ARG A 243 11.76 -24.13 14.97
C ARG A 243 10.41 -24.75 15.32
N ASP A 244 9.35 -23.97 15.36
CA ASP A 244 8.01 -24.47 15.68
C ASP A 244 7.35 -25.07 14.43
N LYS A 245 6.25 -25.81 14.63
CA LYS A 245 5.51 -26.47 13.54
C LYS A 245 4.26 -25.66 13.17
N TYR A 246 4.05 -25.51 11.88
CA TYR A 246 2.94 -24.71 11.36
C TYR A 246 2.27 -25.35 10.16
N ASP A 247 1.00 -25.06 9.99
CA ASP A 247 0.33 -25.18 8.70
C ASP A 247 0.59 -23.87 7.94
N LEU A 248 1.58 -23.86 7.06
CA LEU A 248 1.98 -22.68 6.29
C LEU A 248 0.84 -22.16 5.41
N SER A 249 0.00 -23.06 4.87
CA SER A 249 -1.14 -22.66 4.03
C SER A 249 -2.11 -21.79 4.81
N VAL A 250 -2.42 -22.18 6.04
CA VAL A 250 -3.32 -21.42 6.93
C VAL A 250 -2.74 -20.04 7.25
N ILE A 251 -1.46 -19.99 7.63
CA ILE A 251 -0.80 -18.72 8.02
C ILE A 251 -0.71 -17.77 6.82
N VAL A 252 -0.26 -18.26 5.67
CA VAL A 252 -0.12 -17.43 4.46
C VAL A 252 -1.50 -16.94 4.00
N THR A 253 -2.51 -17.79 4.00
CA THR A 253 -3.89 -17.40 3.65
C THR A 253 -4.40 -16.30 4.59
N ALA A 254 -4.22 -16.48 5.90
CA ALA A 254 -4.65 -15.49 6.91
C ALA A 254 -3.96 -14.14 6.69
N SER A 255 -2.66 -14.15 6.41
CA SER A 255 -1.87 -12.93 6.17
C SER A 255 -2.27 -12.19 4.89
N LEU A 256 -2.78 -12.91 3.90
CA LEU A 256 -3.22 -12.32 2.62
C LEU A 256 -4.62 -11.73 2.72
N THR A 257 -5.46 -12.20 3.64
CA THR A 257 -6.85 -11.76 3.79
C THR A 257 -6.91 -10.24 4.01
N GLY A 258 -7.68 -9.57 3.18
CA GLY A 258 -7.85 -8.11 3.25
C GLY A 258 -6.76 -7.29 2.54
N THR A 259 -5.72 -7.94 2.02
CA THR A 259 -4.65 -7.23 1.30
C THR A 259 -5.09 -6.82 -0.12
N HIS A 260 -4.45 -5.78 -0.65
CA HIS A 260 -4.67 -5.36 -2.03
C HIS A 260 -4.35 -6.47 -3.03
N ASN A 261 -3.33 -7.28 -2.75
CA ASN A 261 -2.92 -8.38 -3.62
C ASN A 261 -4.04 -9.41 -3.81
N VAL A 262 -4.67 -9.84 -2.72
CA VAL A 262 -5.75 -10.84 -2.81
C VAL A 262 -6.99 -10.24 -3.46
N ASN A 263 -7.32 -9.00 -3.16
CA ASN A 263 -8.48 -8.31 -3.76
C ASN A 263 -8.28 -8.18 -5.28
N TRP A 264 -7.12 -7.69 -5.71
CA TRP A 264 -6.79 -7.58 -7.13
C TRP A 264 -6.84 -8.94 -7.84
N ARG A 265 -6.22 -9.97 -7.26
CA ARG A 265 -6.21 -11.31 -7.87
C ARG A 265 -7.63 -11.88 -7.95
N THR A 266 -8.43 -11.69 -6.90
CA THR A 266 -9.85 -12.11 -6.90
C THR A 266 -10.62 -11.43 -8.02
N TRP A 267 -10.41 -10.13 -8.24
CA TRP A 267 -11.04 -9.38 -9.33
C TRP A 267 -10.66 -9.96 -10.70
N CYS A 268 -9.37 -10.24 -10.91
CA CYS A 268 -8.89 -10.83 -12.17
C CYS A 268 -9.51 -12.22 -12.43
N VAL A 269 -9.57 -13.05 -11.40
CA VAL A 269 -10.19 -14.38 -11.48
C VAL A 269 -11.72 -14.27 -11.71
N ALA A 270 -12.37 -13.31 -11.04
CA ALA A 270 -13.80 -13.06 -11.23
C ALA A 270 -14.14 -12.69 -12.68
N LYS A 271 -13.25 -11.94 -13.34
CA LYS A 271 -13.37 -11.66 -14.79
C LYS A 271 -13.25 -12.95 -15.63
N LYS A 272 -12.24 -13.76 -15.35
CA LYS A 272 -12.02 -15.06 -16.04
C LYS A 272 -13.22 -15.98 -15.88
N PHE A 273 -13.86 -15.96 -14.72
CA PHE A 273 -15.00 -16.83 -14.38
C PHE A 273 -16.36 -16.24 -14.83
N GLY A 274 -16.36 -15.06 -15.45
CA GLY A 274 -17.60 -14.42 -15.91
C GLY A 274 -18.51 -13.91 -14.80
N VAL A 275 -18.01 -13.84 -13.57
CA VAL A 275 -18.70 -13.26 -12.41
C VAL A 275 -18.75 -11.74 -12.56
N VAL A 276 -17.68 -11.18 -13.10
CA VAL A 276 -17.54 -9.75 -13.41
C VAL A 276 -17.35 -9.62 -14.93
N GLY A 277 -18.01 -8.66 -15.53
CA GLY A 277 -17.89 -8.41 -16.98
C GLY A 277 -16.46 -8.05 -17.38
N ARG A 278 -16.01 -8.51 -18.55
CA ARG A 278 -14.63 -8.33 -19.01
C ARG A 278 -14.20 -6.86 -19.06
N GLY A 279 -15.11 -5.95 -19.45
CA GLY A 279 -14.86 -4.50 -19.49
C GLY A 279 -15.02 -3.77 -18.16
N ALA A 280 -15.36 -4.46 -17.08
CA ALA A 280 -15.59 -3.82 -15.79
C ALA A 280 -14.30 -3.21 -15.23
N ILE A 281 -14.43 -2.01 -14.67
CA ILE A 281 -13.34 -1.25 -14.07
C ILE A 281 -13.08 -1.79 -12.66
N TYR A 282 -11.82 -1.93 -12.29
CA TYR A 282 -11.44 -2.37 -10.95
C TYR A 282 -11.84 -1.33 -9.90
N GLU A 283 -12.56 -1.79 -8.89
CA GLU A 283 -12.88 -1.02 -7.70
C GLU A 283 -12.52 -1.85 -6.46
N ARG A 284 -11.73 -1.26 -5.55
CA ARG A 284 -11.25 -1.94 -4.33
C ARG A 284 -12.38 -2.50 -3.49
N LYS A 285 -13.47 -1.74 -3.30
CA LYS A 285 -14.63 -2.18 -2.51
C LYS A 285 -15.33 -3.37 -3.14
N SER A 286 -15.57 -3.30 -4.46
CA SER A 286 -16.20 -4.37 -5.22
C SER A 286 -15.35 -5.65 -5.17
N ALA A 287 -14.03 -5.52 -5.30
CA ALA A 287 -13.10 -6.65 -5.22
C ALA A 287 -13.09 -7.29 -3.82
N ARG A 288 -13.12 -6.49 -2.76
CA ARG A 288 -13.22 -6.98 -1.39
C ARG A 288 -14.53 -7.70 -1.14
N PHE A 289 -15.64 -7.12 -1.62
CA PHE A 289 -16.96 -7.75 -1.54
C PHE A 289 -16.97 -9.11 -2.26
N LEU A 290 -16.36 -9.19 -3.45
CA LEU A 290 -16.24 -10.45 -4.19
C LEU A 290 -15.44 -11.50 -3.39
N TYR A 291 -14.31 -11.10 -2.80
CA TYR A 291 -13.51 -11.99 -1.95
C TYR A 291 -14.35 -12.55 -0.79
N GLU A 292 -15.06 -11.69 -0.09
CA GLU A 292 -15.88 -12.09 1.06
C GLU A 292 -17.05 -12.99 0.62
N ARG A 293 -17.78 -12.60 -0.43
CA ARG A 293 -18.94 -13.33 -0.95
C ARG A 293 -18.57 -14.72 -1.51
N TYR A 294 -17.44 -14.80 -2.21
CA TYR A 294 -17.00 -16.04 -2.87
C TYR A 294 -15.90 -16.78 -2.09
N SER A 295 -15.72 -16.49 -0.79
CA SER A 295 -14.63 -17.02 0.03
C SER A 295 -14.52 -18.54 0.06
N LYS A 296 -15.63 -19.27 -0.03
CA LYS A 296 -15.67 -20.73 -0.04
C LYS A 296 -15.83 -21.33 -1.44
N SER A 297 -15.77 -20.52 -2.48
CA SER A 297 -16.02 -20.94 -3.87
C SER A 297 -14.71 -21.22 -4.63
N PRO A 298 -14.79 -21.91 -5.78
CA PRO A 298 -13.64 -22.08 -6.65
C PRO A 298 -12.98 -20.77 -7.09
N LEU A 299 -13.71 -19.65 -7.11
CA LEU A 299 -13.18 -18.35 -7.51
C LEU A 299 -12.06 -17.88 -6.56
N VAL A 300 -12.32 -17.84 -5.26
CA VAL A 300 -11.30 -17.41 -4.28
C VAL A 300 -10.22 -18.47 -4.11
N LYS A 301 -10.58 -19.76 -4.18
CA LYS A 301 -9.62 -20.88 -4.17
C LYS A 301 -8.58 -20.69 -5.31
N GLU A 302 -9.04 -20.36 -6.52
CA GLU A 302 -8.15 -20.12 -7.66
C GLU A 302 -7.31 -18.84 -7.49
N ALA A 303 -7.91 -17.76 -6.97
CA ALA A 303 -7.17 -16.51 -6.70
C ALA A 303 -6.01 -16.75 -5.72
N LEU A 304 -6.26 -17.50 -4.65
CA LEU A 304 -5.23 -17.87 -3.68
C LEU A 304 -4.19 -18.81 -4.31
N ARG A 305 -4.64 -19.80 -5.11
CA ARG A 305 -3.74 -20.74 -5.81
C ARG A 305 -2.77 -19.98 -6.73
N GLU A 306 -3.28 -19.01 -7.51
CA GLU A 306 -2.44 -18.17 -8.37
C GLU A 306 -1.42 -17.36 -7.55
N LEU A 307 -1.86 -16.75 -6.44
CA LEU A 307 -0.96 -15.99 -5.56
C LEU A 307 0.12 -16.90 -4.94
N PHE A 308 -0.26 -18.07 -4.46
CA PHE A 308 0.70 -19.03 -3.89
C PHE A 308 1.72 -19.43 -4.95
N HIS A 309 1.25 -19.78 -6.15
CA HIS A 309 2.14 -20.16 -7.25
C HIS A 309 3.11 -19.02 -7.61
N ASP A 310 2.63 -17.80 -7.68
CA ASP A 310 3.45 -16.66 -8.12
C ASP A 310 4.44 -16.18 -7.05
N LYS A 311 4.05 -16.18 -5.77
CA LYS A 311 4.79 -15.47 -4.71
C LYS A 311 5.39 -16.36 -3.63
N TYR A 312 4.89 -17.59 -3.44
CA TYR A 312 5.26 -18.45 -2.31
C TYR A 312 5.69 -19.83 -2.76
N ASP A 313 6.42 -20.53 -1.86
CA ASP A 313 6.81 -21.93 -2.05
C ASP A 313 6.65 -22.66 -0.72
N LEU A 314 5.42 -23.10 -0.44
CA LEU A 314 5.09 -23.74 0.83
C LEU A 314 5.84 -25.06 1.02
N LYS A 315 5.90 -25.89 -0.03
CA LYS A 315 6.51 -27.24 0.02
C LYS A 315 7.99 -27.19 0.38
N ASN A 316 8.77 -26.37 -0.36
CA ASN A 316 10.21 -26.25 -0.08
C ASN A 316 10.47 -25.49 1.23
N THR A 317 9.57 -24.57 1.62
CA THR A 317 9.68 -23.90 2.93
C THR A 317 9.53 -24.91 4.09
N GLU A 318 8.60 -25.86 3.99
CA GLU A 318 8.49 -26.95 4.99
C GLU A 318 9.79 -27.74 5.10
N ILE A 319 10.41 -28.07 3.97
CA ILE A 319 11.70 -28.79 3.95
C ILE A 319 12.78 -27.95 4.68
N ILE A 320 12.83 -26.64 4.41
CA ILE A 320 13.81 -25.75 5.07
C ILE A 320 13.54 -25.66 6.59
N LEU A 321 12.27 -25.52 6.99
CA LEU A 321 11.91 -25.46 8.41
C LEU A 321 12.30 -26.78 9.13
N ASN A 322 12.07 -27.94 8.50
CA ASN A 322 12.49 -29.23 9.04
C ASN A 322 14.02 -29.28 9.21
N LYS A 323 14.78 -28.77 8.24
CA LYS A 323 16.24 -28.70 8.33
C LYS A 323 16.72 -27.79 9.47
N LEU A 324 16.02 -26.67 9.70
CA LEU A 324 16.29 -25.77 10.83
C LEU A 324 15.98 -26.44 12.17
N GLN A 325 14.88 -27.18 12.25
CA GLN A 325 14.46 -27.93 13.46
C GLN A 325 15.46 -29.04 13.80
N ASN A 326 16.04 -29.70 12.80
CA ASN A 326 16.98 -30.81 12.95
C ASN A 326 18.44 -30.35 13.04
N ASP A 327 18.71 -29.05 13.11
CA ASP A 327 20.07 -28.46 13.14
C ASP A 327 20.93 -28.78 11.89
N GLU A 328 20.31 -29.19 10.78
CA GLU A 328 21.01 -29.35 9.49
C GLU A 328 21.34 -27.98 8.87
N ILE A 329 20.54 -26.95 9.19
CA ILE A 329 20.81 -25.55 8.90
C ILE A 329 20.92 -24.83 10.25
N LYS A 330 22.02 -24.09 10.43
CA LYS A 330 22.30 -23.37 11.68
C LYS A 330 22.01 -21.89 11.51
N ILE A 331 21.58 -21.24 12.59
CA ILE A 331 21.41 -19.79 12.64
C ILE A 331 22.55 -19.23 13.49
N LYS A 332 23.30 -18.28 12.93
CA LYS A 332 24.34 -17.54 13.64
C LYS A 332 23.86 -16.09 13.80
N TRP A 333 23.82 -15.61 15.03
CA TRP A 333 23.28 -14.31 15.39
C TRP A 333 24.37 -13.33 15.77
N PHE A 334 24.29 -12.12 15.24
CA PHE A 334 25.24 -11.04 15.54
C PHE A 334 24.48 -9.76 15.88
N ASP A 335 24.73 -9.19 17.05
CA ASP A 335 24.29 -7.83 17.40
C ASP A 335 25.33 -6.86 16.83
N VAL A 336 24.94 -6.11 15.81
CA VAL A 336 25.85 -5.25 15.03
C VAL A 336 25.57 -3.76 15.33
N LEU A 337 26.63 -2.94 15.21
CA LEU A 337 26.51 -1.47 15.27
C LEU A 337 26.12 -0.91 13.92
N GLU A 338 26.54 -1.57 12.84
CA GLU A 338 26.29 -1.22 11.45
C GLU A 338 26.14 -2.50 10.64
N PHE A 339 25.19 -2.49 9.71
CA PHE A 339 24.97 -3.65 8.83
C PHE A 339 26.14 -3.88 7.88
N SER A 340 26.34 -5.14 7.55
CA SER A 340 27.33 -5.53 6.53
C SER A 340 26.90 -5.06 5.14
N LYS A 341 27.87 -4.93 4.22
CA LYS A 341 27.61 -4.54 2.83
C LYS A 341 26.68 -5.49 2.09
N ILE A 342 26.61 -6.76 2.50
CA ILE A 342 25.69 -7.72 1.87
C ILE A 342 24.24 -7.52 2.34
N ALA A 343 24.01 -6.77 3.42
CA ALA A 343 22.68 -6.40 3.87
C ALA A 343 22.15 -5.14 3.15
N GLU A 344 23.04 -4.25 2.70
CA GLU A 344 22.66 -2.96 2.10
C GLU A 344 21.59 -3.08 1.00
N PRO A 345 21.67 -4.01 0.03
CA PRO A 345 20.69 -4.02 -1.06
C PRO A 345 19.24 -4.18 -0.61
N ILE A 346 18.97 -4.96 0.43
CA ILE A 346 17.59 -5.09 0.93
C ILE A 346 17.20 -3.90 1.79
N LEU A 347 18.15 -3.30 2.50
CA LEU A 347 17.90 -2.12 3.35
C LEU A 347 17.58 -0.89 2.50
N ASP A 348 18.29 -0.70 1.39
CA ASP A 348 17.99 0.38 0.44
C ASP A 348 16.56 0.27 -0.11
N HIS A 349 16.06 -0.95 -0.26
CA HIS A 349 14.66 -1.20 -0.66
C HIS A 349 13.69 -1.04 0.52
N THR A 350 14.10 -1.34 1.75
CA THR A 350 13.21 -1.42 2.92
C THR A 350 13.10 -0.15 3.73
N THR A 351 14.12 0.67 3.81
CA THR A 351 14.03 1.96 4.51
C THR A 351 12.93 2.87 3.92
N LYS A 352 12.43 2.52 2.75
CA LYS A 352 11.33 3.23 2.06
C LYS A 352 9.96 2.58 2.28
N TYR A 353 9.93 1.30 2.65
CA TYR A 353 8.69 0.58 2.98
C TYR A 353 8.39 0.58 4.46
N TYR A 354 9.43 0.70 5.30
CA TYR A 354 9.30 0.71 6.76
C TYR A 354 9.23 2.10 7.37
N SER A 355 8.92 3.12 6.58
CA SER A 355 8.35 4.29 7.21
C SER A 355 7.03 3.84 7.82
N SER A 356 7.10 3.32 9.03
CA SER A 356 5.90 3.05 9.81
C SER A 356 5.07 4.34 9.86
N PRO A 357 3.76 4.26 10.06
CA PRO A 357 2.95 5.47 10.24
C PRO A 357 3.45 6.40 11.35
N SER A 358 4.33 5.91 12.23
CA SER A 358 4.96 6.72 13.29
C SER A 358 6.20 7.49 12.80
N ASN A 359 6.80 7.07 11.67
CA ASN A 359 7.85 7.79 10.97
C ASN A 359 7.35 8.15 9.57
N ILE A 360 6.26 8.91 9.53
CA ILE A 360 5.99 9.75 8.37
C ILE A 360 7.27 10.55 8.23
N ASP A 361 8.01 10.22 7.24
CA ASP A 361 9.33 10.77 6.97
C ASP A 361 9.31 12.27 7.25
N LYS A 362 10.23 12.75 8.06
CA LYS A 362 10.41 14.21 8.25
C LYS A 362 10.36 14.91 6.90
N GLY A 363 10.91 14.26 5.85
CA GLY A 363 10.82 14.75 4.47
C GLY A 363 9.40 14.91 3.95
N ILE A 364 8.48 13.97 4.23
CA ILE A 364 7.06 14.09 3.82
C ILE A 364 6.40 15.24 4.59
N LEU A 365 6.65 15.31 5.91
CA LEU A 365 6.08 16.39 6.74
C LEU A 365 6.62 17.76 6.31
N ASP A 366 7.91 17.87 5.95
CA ASP A 366 8.50 19.10 5.45
C ASP A 366 7.89 19.53 4.11
N LEU A 367 7.61 18.57 3.22
CA LEU A 367 6.92 18.84 1.96
C LEU A 367 5.47 19.29 2.19
N VAL A 368 4.76 18.61 3.10
CA VAL A 368 3.40 18.99 3.51
C VAL A 368 3.42 20.40 4.09
N LYS A 369 4.33 20.67 5.02
CA LYS A 369 4.52 22.00 5.61
C LYS A 369 4.77 23.07 4.54
N THR A 370 5.70 22.81 3.62
CA THR A 370 6.03 23.75 2.53
C THR A 370 4.81 24.05 1.65
N ARG A 371 4.04 23.00 1.30
CA ARG A 371 2.83 23.13 0.50
C ARG A 371 1.75 23.94 1.23
N LEU A 372 1.49 23.61 2.50
CA LEU A 372 0.49 24.29 3.32
C LEU A 372 0.82 25.78 3.48
N LEU A 373 2.10 26.09 3.69
CA LEU A 373 2.56 27.48 3.83
C LEU A 373 2.45 28.29 2.54
N LYS A 374 2.46 27.64 1.37
CA LYS A 374 2.27 28.28 0.05
C LYS A 374 0.81 28.34 -0.39
N THR A 375 -0.11 27.72 0.36
CA THR A 375 -1.54 27.75 0.04
C THR A 375 -2.08 29.19 0.14
N LYS A 376 -2.87 29.60 -0.85
CA LYS A 376 -3.47 30.95 -0.90
C LYS A 376 -4.87 30.91 -0.29
N HIS A 377 -5.16 31.86 0.57
CA HIS A 377 -6.45 32.05 1.22
C HIS A 377 -7.02 33.43 0.91
N ARG A 378 -8.33 33.47 0.79
CA ARG A 378 -9.07 34.74 0.82
C ARG A 378 -9.56 34.94 2.25
N LEU A 379 -9.02 35.95 2.92
CA LEU A 379 -9.44 36.37 4.27
C LEU A 379 -10.54 37.40 4.14
N VAL A 380 -11.61 37.26 4.89
CA VAL A 380 -12.77 38.16 4.85
C VAL A 380 -13.21 38.50 6.28
N CYS A 381 -13.54 39.78 6.53
CA CYS A 381 -14.09 40.16 7.85
C CYS A 381 -15.56 39.76 7.90
N VAL A 382 -15.92 38.82 8.79
CA VAL A 382 -17.29 38.32 8.95
C VAL A 382 -18.16 39.37 9.69
N ARG A 383 -17.53 40.22 10.54
CA ARG A 383 -18.23 41.22 11.35
C ARG A 383 -18.80 42.38 10.52
N CYS A 384 -18.05 42.89 9.52
CA CYS A 384 -18.51 44.04 8.75
C CYS A 384 -18.62 43.82 7.23
N GLY A 385 -17.99 42.74 6.70
CA GLY A 385 -17.99 42.44 5.28
C GLY A 385 -17.27 43.47 4.39
N LYS A 386 -16.61 44.50 4.96
CA LYS A 386 -15.96 45.57 4.17
C LYS A 386 -14.53 45.27 3.79
N TRP A 387 -13.91 44.23 4.36
CA TRP A 387 -12.52 43.91 4.15
C TRP A 387 -12.34 42.49 3.64
N GLU A 388 -11.56 42.36 2.61
CA GLU A 388 -11.02 41.08 2.15
C GLU A 388 -9.58 41.27 1.70
N LYS A 389 -8.79 40.17 1.75
CA LYS A 389 -7.42 40.15 1.28
C LYS A 389 -7.02 38.72 0.94
N VAL A 390 -6.32 38.57 -0.21
CA VAL A 390 -5.73 37.27 -0.59
C VAL A 390 -4.29 37.26 -0.07
N VAL A 391 -3.93 36.18 0.65
CA VAL A 391 -2.61 36.02 1.25
C VAL A 391 -2.15 34.57 1.12
N GLU A 392 -0.84 34.34 1.09
CA GLU A 392 -0.28 33.00 1.30
C GLU A 392 -0.23 32.71 2.81
N THR A 393 -0.43 31.44 3.18
CA THR A 393 -0.44 31.01 4.60
C THR A 393 0.83 31.48 5.36
N LYS A 394 1.99 31.43 4.70
CA LYS A 394 3.26 31.86 5.33
C LYS A 394 3.24 33.35 5.74
N ASP A 395 2.53 34.20 4.97
CA ASP A 395 2.48 35.66 5.14
C ASP A 395 1.36 36.12 6.10
N VAL A 396 0.58 35.17 6.64
CA VAL A 396 -0.47 35.47 7.61
C VAL A 396 0.16 35.85 8.96
N LYS A 397 -0.33 36.91 9.56
CA LYS A 397 0.07 37.36 10.91
C LYS A 397 -0.63 36.49 11.96
N ASP A 398 0.00 36.34 13.11
CA ASP A 398 -0.58 35.55 14.21
C ASP A 398 -1.87 36.17 14.75
N ILE A 399 -1.94 37.49 14.77
CA ILE A 399 -3.14 38.21 15.19
C ILE A 399 -3.69 38.95 13.96
N LEU A 400 -4.93 38.63 13.63
CA LEU A 400 -5.67 39.24 12.50
C LEU A 400 -6.73 40.21 13.02
N SER A 401 -6.79 41.37 12.45
CA SER A 401 -7.85 42.34 12.73
C SER A 401 -8.25 43.08 11.45
N CYS A 402 -9.52 43.41 11.37
CA CYS A 402 -10.08 44.18 10.26
C CYS A 402 -9.63 45.65 10.33
N PRO A 403 -9.02 46.21 9.24
CA PRO A 403 -8.58 47.62 9.27
C PRO A 403 -9.76 48.60 9.37
N TYR A 404 -10.99 48.15 8.97
CA TYR A 404 -12.18 49.02 8.98
C TYR A 404 -12.92 49.05 10.34
N CYS A 405 -13.27 47.85 10.86
CA CYS A 405 -14.10 47.77 12.08
C CYS A 405 -13.29 47.36 13.32
N LYS A 406 -11.98 47.14 13.18
CA LYS A 406 -11.05 46.68 14.22
C LYS A 406 -11.44 45.33 14.86
N GLY A 407 -12.46 44.65 14.35
CA GLY A 407 -12.88 43.32 14.83
C GLY A 407 -11.91 42.24 14.47
N ARG A 408 -11.86 41.18 15.28
CA ARG A 408 -10.96 40.03 15.09
C ARG A 408 -11.63 38.85 14.38
N GLN A 409 -12.93 38.99 14.04
CA GLN A 409 -13.73 37.97 13.35
C GLN A 409 -13.37 37.93 11.88
N ILE A 410 -12.22 37.33 11.57
CA ILE A 410 -11.71 37.13 10.20
C ILE A 410 -11.87 35.64 9.84
N THR A 411 -12.55 35.38 8.73
CA THR A 411 -12.68 34.04 8.20
C THR A 411 -11.68 33.79 7.06
N SER A 412 -11.47 32.53 6.73
CA SER A 412 -10.64 32.10 5.60
C SER A 412 -11.46 31.21 4.68
N THR A 413 -11.33 31.44 3.36
CA THR A 413 -11.94 30.58 2.33
C THR A 413 -10.96 30.41 1.17
N PHE A 414 -11.32 29.60 0.19
CA PHE A 414 -10.50 29.43 -1.03
C PHE A 414 -10.26 30.79 -1.69
N TYR A 415 -9.05 31.00 -2.19
CA TYR A 415 -8.66 32.25 -2.83
C TYR A 415 -9.58 32.62 -4.02
N SER A 416 -10.20 31.61 -4.65
CA SER A 416 -11.12 31.75 -5.80
C SER A 416 -12.59 31.97 -5.39
N ASP A 417 -12.92 31.99 -4.10
CA ASP A 417 -14.29 32.22 -3.62
C ASP A 417 -14.55 33.74 -3.55
N TYR A 418 -15.13 34.29 -4.59
CA TYR A 418 -15.47 35.70 -4.71
C TYR A 418 -16.85 36.07 -4.14
N ASP A 419 -17.62 35.08 -3.70
CA ASP A 419 -19.02 35.29 -3.31
C ASP A 419 -19.19 35.50 -1.81
N LEU A 420 -18.29 34.96 -1.00
CA LEU A 420 -18.42 35.00 0.46
C LEU A 420 -18.55 36.42 0.99
N GLN A 421 -17.77 37.37 0.52
CA GLN A 421 -17.83 38.77 0.94
C GLN A 421 -19.23 39.35 0.65
N LYS A 422 -19.78 39.10 -0.55
CA LYS A 422 -21.10 39.55 -0.98
C LYS A 422 -22.20 38.97 -0.09
N ILE A 423 -22.10 37.68 0.25
CA ILE A 423 -23.06 36.98 1.13
C ILE A 423 -23.08 37.65 2.50
N ILE A 424 -21.87 37.91 3.06
CA ILE A 424 -21.74 38.60 4.36
C ILE A 424 -22.40 39.98 4.31
N GLN A 425 -22.13 40.73 3.26
CA GLN A 425 -22.72 42.08 3.06
C GLN A 425 -24.24 42.02 2.92
N LYS A 426 -24.79 41.05 2.16
CA LYS A 426 -26.25 40.84 2.04
C LYS A 426 -26.88 40.58 3.41
N LYS A 427 -26.27 39.66 4.19
CA LYS A 427 -26.77 39.26 5.51
C LYS A 427 -26.80 40.47 6.48
N HIS A 428 -25.72 41.24 6.52
CA HIS A 428 -25.65 42.44 7.38
C HIS A 428 -26.58 43.58 6.90
N GLY A 429 -26.86 43.65 5.59
CA GLY A 429 -27.80 44.61 5.02
C GLY A 429 -29.26 44.21 5.13
N GLY A 430 -29.57 43.11 5.83
CA GLY A 430 -30.93 42.64 6.04
C GLY A 430 -31.59 42.04 4.79
N LYS A 431 -30.84 41.77 3.74
CA LYS A 431 -31.35 41.16 2.50
C LYS A 431 -31.54 39.65 2.69
N LYS A 432 -32.56 39.09 2.04
CA LYS A 432 -32.78 37.63 2.04
C LYS A 432 -31.63 36.94 1.38
N ILE A 433 -31.18 35.87 1.99
CA ILE A 433 -30.12 34.97 1.48
C ILE A 433 -30.72 33.57 1.33
N SER A 434 -30.21 32.80 0.36
CA SER A 434 -30.66 31.43 0.13
C SER A 434 -30.17 30.49 1.26
N PRO A 435 -30.80 29.31 1.42
CA PRO A 435 -30.28 28.33 2.39
C PRO A 435 -28.82 28.00 2.20
N GLU A 436 -28.33 27.92 0.96
CA GLU A 436 -26.94 27.67 0.62
C GLU A 436 -26.03 28.83 1.06
N GLU A 437 -26.47 30.07 0.78
CA GLU A 437 -25.75 31.27 1.23
C GLU A 437 -25.67 31.32 2.76
N ASN A 438 -26.77 30.95 3.43
CA ASN A 438 -26.83 30.93 4.90
C ASN A 438 -25.82 29.87 5.45
N HIS A 439 -25.76 28.68 4.86
CA HIS A 439 -24.81 27.64 5.24
C HIS A 439 -23.37 28.13 5.08
N LYS A 440 -23.03 28.81 3.98
CA LYS A 440 -21.71 29.43 3.76
C LYS A 440 -21.41 30.49 4.84
N PHE A 441 -22.36 31.29 5.19
CA PHE A 441 -22.23 32.33 6.23
C PHE A 441 -21.94 31.70 7.61
N GLU A 442 -22.69 30.68 7.99
CA GLU A 442 -22.51 29.97 9.27
C GLU A 442 -21.12 29.28 9.33
N ARG A 443 -20.71 28.66 8.21
CA ARG A 443 -19.39 28.08 8.09
C ARG A 443 -18.29 29.13 8.26
N ALA A 444 -18.48 30.32 7.67
CA ALA A 444 -17.55 31.44 7.79
C ALA A 444 -17.40 31.89 9.27
N TRP A 445 -18.49 31.92 10.04
CA TRP A 445 -18.45 32.22 11.46
C TRP A 445 -17.67 31.14 12.26
N LYS A 446 -17.92 29.86 11.99
CA LYS A 446 -17.17 28.75 12.63
C LYS A 446 -15.67 28.91 12.38
N VAL A 447 -15.28 29.15 11.12
CA VAL A 447 -13.88 29.33 10.72
C VAL A 447 -13.29 30.56 11.41
N SER A 448 -14.03 31.68 11.48
CA SER A 448 -13.54 32.92 12.11
C SER A 448 -13.27 32.70 13.60
N SER A 449 -14.10 31.91 14.28
CA SER A 449 -13.88 31.55 15.68
C SER A 449 -12.58 30.75 15.89
N LEU A 450 -12.30 29.81 14.97
CA LEU A 450 -11.04 29.05 15.02
C LEU A 450 -9.83 29.98 14.82
N ILE A 451 -9.92 30.88 13.86
CA ILE A 451 -8.82 31.84 13.56
C ILE A 451 -8.63 32.82 14.73
N GLU A 452 -9.71 33.30 15.34
CA GLU A 452 -9.63 34.18 16.50
C GLU A 452 -8.91 33.53 17.68
N ASN A 453 -9.14 32.23 17.90
CA ASN A 453 -8.56 31.49 19.04
C ASN A 453 -7.14 30.94 18.76
N PHE A 454 -6.85 30.50 17.53
CA PHE A 454 -5.61 29.81 17.17
C PHE A 454 -4.74 30.56 16.17
N GLY A 455 -5.16 31.74 15.72
CA GLY A 455 -4.38 32.61 14.84
C GLY A 455 -3.96 31.94 13.53
N LYS A 456 -2.71 32.15 13.17
CA LYS A 456 -2.08 31.57 11.96
C LYS A 456 -2.17 30.04 11.92
N THR A 457 -2.07 29.38 13.09
CA THR A 457 -2.14 27.91 13.16
C THR A 457 -3.47 27.38 12.62
N ALA A 458 -4.59 28.07 12.91
CA ALA A 458 -5.88 27.68 12.35
C ALA A 458 -5.86 27.73 10.81
N ILE A 459 -5.24 28.76 10.23
CA ILE A 459 -5.14 28.90 8.75
C ILE A 459 -4.22 27.81 8.18
N VAL A 460 -3.13 27.44 8.85
CA VAL A 460 -2.27 26.32 8.45
C VAL A 460 -3.10 25.02 8.38
N VAL A 461 -3.93 24.75 9.40
CA VAL A 461 -4.77 23.54 9.43
C VAL A 461 -5.82 23.59 8.30
N LEU A 462 -6.47 24.74 8.10
CA LEU A 462 -7.47 24.97 7.04
C LEU A 462 -6.86 24.94 5.64
N SER A 463 -5.54 25.03 5.51
CA SER A 463 -4.82 24.86 4.24
C SER A 463 -4.80 23.38 3.79
N GLY A 464 -5.11 22.45 4.69
CA GLY A 464 -5.16 21.01 4.37
C GLY A 464 -6.28 20.68 3.38
N PHE A 465 -5.97 19.84 2.42
CA PHE A 465 -6.92 19.43 1.37
C PHE A 465 -8.10 18.67 2.01
N GLY A 466 -9.32 19.18 1.82
CA GLY A 466 -10.53 18.58 2.40
C GLY A 466 -10.72 18.84 3.90
N VAL A 467 -9.87 19.68 4.50
CA VAL A 467 -10.00 20.02 5.93
C VAL A 467 -11.01 21.16 6.10
N GLY A 468 -12.20 20.81 6.57
CA GLY A 468 -13.25 21.76 6.90
C GLY A 468 -13.16 22.24 8.37
N ALA A 469 -14.07 23.12 8.75
CA ALA A 469 -14.08 23.73 10.09
C ALA A 469 -14.12 22.71 11.24
N ASP A 470 -14.91 21.66 11.10
CA ASP A 470 -15.07 20.64 12.16
C ASP A 470 -13.80 19.78 12.31
N THR A 471 -13.21 19.37 11.18
CA THR A 471 -11.92 18.64 11.18
C THR A 471 -10.80 19.52 11.74
N ALA A 472 -10.76 20.79 11.33
CA ALA A 472 -9.78 21.76 11.85
C ALA A 472 -9.92 21.94 13.38
N ALA A 473 -11.13 22.05 13.89
CA ALA A 473 -11.39 22.16 15.32
C ALA A 473 -10.86 20.95 16.09
N ARG A 474 -11.06 19.74 15.55
CA ARG A 474 -10.57 18.50 16.17
C ARG A 474 -9.03 18.45 16.20
N ILE A 475 -8.37 18.81 15.09
CA ILE A 475 -6.90 18.84 15.00
C ILE A 475 -6.33 19.86 16.00
N LEU A 476 -6.89 21.08 16.02
CA LEU A 476 -6.41 22.17 16.87
C LEU A 476 -6.55 21.86 18.37
N ARG A 477 -7.61 21.17 18.79
CA ARG A 477 -7.79 20.74 20.18
C ARG A 477 -6.76 19.70 20.62
N ASN A 478 -6.32 18.86 19.71
CA ASN A 478 -5.40 17.75 20.02
C ASN A 478 -3.93 18.10 19.73
N MET A 479 -3.65 19.34 19.38
CA MET A 479 -2.30 19.79 19.05
C MET A 479 -1.43 19.86 20.32
N ILE A 480 -0.29 19.16 20.29
CA ILE A 480 0.71 19.19 21.35
C ILE A 480 1.95 19.95 20.86
N ASP A 481 2.40 19.64 19.64
CA ASP A 481 3.57 20.27 19.02
C ASP A 481 3.37 20.43 17.50
N GLU A 482 4.31 21.10 16.85
CA GLU A 482 4.27 21.41 15.42
C GLU A 482 4.36 20.16 14.54
N GLU A 483 5.17 19.19 14.93
CA GLU A 483 5.34 17.94 14.16
C GLU A 483 4.03 17.13 14.15
N LEU A 484 3.41 16.97 15.31
CA LEU A 484 2.12 16.30 15.46
C LEU A 484 1.02 17.03 14.68
N LEU A 485 1.04 18.37 14.64
CA LEU A 485 0.11 19.19 13.88
C LEU A 485 0.14 18.81 12.39
N TYR A 486 1.33 18.84 11.77
CA TYR A 486 1.46 18.52 10.34
C TYR A 486 1.11 17.06 10.04
N LYS A 487 1.43 16.16 10.97
CA LYS A 487 1.03 14.74 10.87
C LYS A 487 -0.49 14.59 10.86
N GLN A 488 -1.18 15.24 11.79
CA GLN A 488 -2.65 15.19 11.87
C GLN A 488 -3.33 15.80 10.64
N ILE A 489 -2.77 16.89 10.09
CA ILE A 489 -3.27 17.49 8.85
C ILE A 489 -3.12 16.48 7.71
N TYR A 490 -1.95 15.88 7.55
CA TYR A 490 -1.67 14.88 6.51
C TYR A 490 -2.62 13.68 6.61
N GLU A 491 -2.85 13.18 7.82
CA GLU A 491 -3.79 12.08 8.07
C GLU A 491 -5.23 12.45 7.69
N ALA A 492 -5.66 13.67 8.00
CA ALA A 492 -6.99 14.19 7.65
C ALA A 492 -7.15 14.32 6.13
N GLU A 493 -6.13 14.83 5.44
CA GLU A 493 -6.11 14.91 3.96
C GLU A 493 -6.23 13.51 3.34
N ARG A 494 -5.47 12.56 3.86
CA ARG A 494 -5.48 11.17 3.42
C ARG A 494 -6.87 10.54 3.60
N GLN A 495 -7.47 10.75 4.77
CA GLN A 495 -8.82 10.28 5.06
C GLN A 495 -9.85 10.88 4.11
N TYR A 496 -9.78 12.19 3.87
CA TYR A 496 -10.68 12.89 2.93
C TYR A 496 -10.57 12.30 1.52
N VAL A 497 -9.35 12.11 1.01
CA VAL A 497 -9.14 11.53 -0.33
C VAL A 497 -9.75 10.12 -0.41
N MET A 498 -9.61 9.31 0.66
CA MET A 498 -10.20 7.96 0.69
C MET A 498 -11.73 7.95 0.76
N THR A 499 -12.33 8.96 1.36
CA THR A 499 -13.79 9.01 1.58
C THR A 499 -14.53 9.94 0.60
N ARG A 500 -13.82 10.69 -0.22
CA ARG A 500 -14.40 11.70 -1.13
C ARG A 500 -15.52 11.16 -2.02
N GLY A 501 -15.39 9.94 -2.52
CA GLY A 501 -16.41 9.31 -3.36
C GLY A 501 -17.79 9.14 -2.70
N PHE A 502 -17.87 9.29 -1.37
CA PHE A 502 -19.15 9.24 -0.63
C PHE A 502 -19.82 10.61 -0.51
N TRP A 503 -19.04 11.69 -0.67
CA TRP A 503 -19.55 13.06 -0.45
C TRP A 503 -19.96 13.75 -1.76
N ASP A 504 -19.47 13.22 -2.90
CA ASP A 504 -19.77 13.76 -4.24
C ASP A 504 -20.95 13.03 -4.92
N SER A 505 -21.65 12.13 -4.19
CA SER A 505 -22.84 11.41 -4.70
C SER A 505 -24.16 12.08 -4.24
#